data_08c03f9e38acbfabb6268e97672b26af
#
_entry.id   08c03f9e38acbfabb6268e97672b26af
#
_cell.length_a   1.000
_cell.length_b   1.000
_cell.length_c   1.000
_cell.angle_alpha   90.00
_cell.angle_beta   90.00
_cell.angle_gamma   90.00
#
_symmetry.space_group_name_H-M   'P 1'
#
loop_
_entity.id
_entity.type
_entity.pdbx_description
1 polymer ?
#
loop_
_entity_poly.entity_id
_entity_poly.type
_entity_poly.pdbx_seq_one_letter_code
_entity_poly.pdbx_strand_id
1 'polypeptide(L)'
;MGSRNQAHVFHLLTPSYAQHKALQDYYEKIVDLLDTWAEAYMGTFGRFPKVIIPKRLLTDPKKALGYFRKLLVSIRKLKLPKGPLASIQDDIVVLIRGTMYKLSLR
;
A
#
# COMPACT_ATOMS: atom_id res chain seq x y z
N MET A 1 -1.40 -6.75 -1.12
CA MET A 1 -1.47 -7.03 -2.57
C MET A 1 -2.51 -6.18 -3.27
N GLY A 2 -3.70 -6.04 -2.70
CA GLY A 2 -4.76 -5.22 -3.31
C GLY A 2 -4.39 -3.76 -3.51
N SER A 3 -3.55 -3.18 -2.64
CA SER A 3 -3.21 -1.75 -2.74
C SER A 3 -2.37 -1.42 -3.97
N ARG A 4 -1.51 -2.35 -4.42
CA ARG A 4 -0.74 -2.15 -5.67
C ARG A 4 -1.69 -2.03 -6.86
N ASN A 5 -2.63 -2.95 -6.97
CA ASN A 5 -3.59 -2.97 -8.07
C ASN A 5 -4.53 -1.77 -7.98
N GLN A 6 -4.97 -1.41 -6.77
CA GLN A 6 -5.83 -0.24 -6.58
C GLN A 6 -5.10 1.06 -6.96
N ALA A 7 -3.83 1.21 -6.58
CA ALA A 7 -3.04 2.38 -6.97
C ALA A 7 -2.86 2.45 -8.49
N HIS A 8 -2.65 1.31 -9.15
CA HIS A 8 -2.53 1.26 -10.60
C HIS A 8 -3.83 1.71 -11.29
N VAL A 9 -4.99 1.27 -10.78
CA VAL A 9 -6.28 1.70 -11.32
C VAL A 9 -6.46 3.21 -11.15
N PHE A 10 -6.20 3.75 -9.96
CA PHE A 10 -6.26 5.20 -9.74
C PHE A 10 -5.30 5.95 -10.65
N HIS A 11 -4.08 5.43 -10.84
CA HIS A 11 -3.06 6.01 -11.72
C HIS A 11 -3.57 6.13 -13.17
N LEU A 12 -4.25 5.11 -13.66
CA LEU A 12 -4.78 5.10 -15.02
C LEU A 12 -5.96 6.05 -15.20
N LEU A 13 -6.75 6.28 -14.14
CA LEU A 13 -8.02 7.01 -14.23
C LEU A 13 -7.91 8.47 -13.82
N THR A 14 -6.84 8.87 -13.11
CA THR A 14 -6.76 10.24 -12.63
C THR A 14 -6.43 11.23 -13.75
N PRO A 15 -7.12 12.39 -13.80
CA PRO A 15 -6.76 13.46 -14.72
C PRO A 15 -5.59 14.33 -14.21
N SER A 16 -5.19 14.17 -12.96
CA SER A 16 -4.12 14.97 -12.35
C SER A 16 -2.76 14.32 -12.59
N TYR A 17 -1.83 15.05 -13.22
CA TYR A 17 -0.47 14.54 -13.43
C TYR A 17 0.26 14.28 -12.11
N ALA A 18 0.10 15.16 -11.12
CA ALA A 18 0.72 14.99 -9.81
C ALA A 18 0.24 13.70 -9.13
N GLN A 19 -1.06 13.42 -9.17
CA GLN A 19 -1.63 12.17 -8.65
C GLN A 19 -1.14 10.96 -9.45
N HIS A 20 -1.10 11.08 -10.79
CA HIS A 20 -0.61 10.04 -11.67
C HIS A 20 0.81 9.60 -11.27
N LYS A 21 1.71 10.57 -11.06
CA LYS A 21 3.08 10.29 -10.63
C LYS A 21 3.16 9.70 -9.23
N ALA A 22 2.41 10.26 -8.29
CA ALA A 22 2.40 9.77 -6.91
C ALA A 22 1.93 8.32 -6.83
N LEU A 23 0.89 7.97 -7.57
CA LEU A 23 0.35 6.61 -7.61
C LEU A 23 1.31 5.65 -8.32
N GLN A 24 1.98 6.11 -9.38
CA GLN A 24 3.00 5.32 -10.05
C GLN A 24 4.15 4.99 -9.11
N ASP A 25 4.69 5.98 -8.40
CA ASP A 25 5.76 5.75 -7.43
C ASP A 25 5.33 4.76 -6.35
N TYR A 26 4.08 4.85 -5.89
CA TYR A 26 3.55 3.92 -4.90
C TYR A 26 3.49 2.49 -5.43
N TYR A 27 2.84 2.24 -6.57
CA TYR A 27 2.65 0.87 -7.02
C TYR A 27 3.97 0.22 -7.48
N GLU A 28 4.96 1.00 -7.88
CA GLU A 28 6.28 0.48 -8.21
C GLU A 28 7.07 0.08 -6.96
N LYS A 29 6.99 0.87 -5.89
CA LYS A 29 7.75 0.64 -4.67
C LYS A 29 7.11 -0.38 -3.73
N ILE A 30 5.77 -0.43 -3.68
CA ILE A 30 5.07 -1.29 -2.73
C ILE A 30 5.29 -2.78 -3.01
N VAL A 31 5.49 -3.16 -4.26
CA VAL A 31 5.70 -4.57 -4.63
C VAL A 31 6.93 -5.13 -3.93
N ASP A 32 8.05 -4.42 -3.99
CA ASP A 32 9.31 -4.87 -3.35
C ASP A 32 9.16 -4.94 -1.83
N LEU A 33 8.51 -3.94 -1.23
CA LEU A 33 8.28 -3.92 0.21
C LEU A 33 7.36 -5.05 0.65
N LEU A 34 6.30 -5.32 -0.11
CA LEU A 34 5.38 -6.42 0.20
C LEU A 34 6.05 -7.78 0.05
N ASP A 35 6.86 -7.97 -0.99
CA ASP A 35 7.60 -9.21 -1.18
C ASP A 35 8.57 -9.45 -0.02
N THR A 36 9.31 -8.42 0.37
CA THR A 36 10.24 -8.51 1.50
C THR A 36 9.49 -8.80 2.80
N TRP A 37 8.36 -8.13 3.03
CA TRP A 37 7.53 -8.36 4.20
C TRP A 37 6.97 -9.77 4.24
N ALA A 38 6.45 -10.24 3.10
CA ALA A 38 5.86 -11.58 3.01
C ALA A 38 6.90 -12.67 3.26
N GLU A 39 8.09 -12.52 2.69
CA GLU A 39 9.20 -13.46 2.91
C GLU A 39 9.62 -13.48 4.38
N ALA A 40 9.75 -12.31 5.01
CA ALA A 40 10.11 -12.21 6.42
C ALA A 40 9.01 -12.79 7.32
N TYR A 41 7.74 -12.57 6.96
CA TYR A 41 6.61 -13.14 7.70
C TYR A 41 6.62 -14.67 7.63
N MET A 42 6.76 -15.21 6.43
CA MET A 42 6.80 -16.67 6.24
C MET A 42 8.00 -17.30 6.92
N GLY A 43 9.14 -16.60 6.95
CA GLY A 43 10.33 -17.07 7.65
C GLY A 43 10.16 -17.10 9.18
N THR A 44 9.31 -16.23 9.72
CA THR A 44 9.06 -16.12 11.17
C THR A 44 7.88 -17.00 11.62
N PHE A 45 6.79 -16.99 10.87
CA PHE A 45 5.51 -17.59 11.28
C PHE A 45 5.05 -18.76 10.40
N GLY A 46 5.79 -19.07 9.31
CA GLY A 46 5.38 -20.09 8.35
C GLY A 46 4.52 -19.51 7.22
N ARG A 47 4.06 -20.39 6.33
CA ARG A 47 3.30 -19.98 5.14
C ARG A 47 1.97 -19.34 5.49
N PHE A 48 1.53 -18.42 4.64
CA PHE A 48 0.19 -17.84 4.76
C PHE A 48 -0.87 -18.95 4.58
N PRO A 49 -1.86 -19.02 5.48
CA PRO A 49 -2.92 -20.02 5.34
C PRO A 49 -3.87 -19.69 4.19
N LYS A 50 -3.98 -18.42 3.81
CA LYS A 50 -4.91 -17.97 2.77
C LYS A 50 -4.50 -16.61 2.24
N VAL A 51 -4.61 -16.43 0.92
CA VAL A 51 -4.45 -15.12 0.28
C VAL A 51 -5.83 -14.59 -0.12
N ILE A 52 -6.16 -13.39 0.32
CA ILE A 52 -7.43 -12.73 -0.03
C ILE A 52 -7.17 -11.74 -1.15
N ILE A 53 -7.89 -11.92 -2.28
CA ILE A 53 -7.84 -11.01 -3.41
C ILE A 53 -9.11 -10.16 -3.39
N PRO A 54 -9.01 -8.81 -3.40
CA PRO A 54 -10.20 -7.96 -3.44
C PRO A 54 -11.02 -8.23 -4.70
N LYS A 55 -12.35 -8.35 -4.54
CA LYS A 55 -13.25 -8.60 -5.67
C LYS A 55 -13.60 -7.33 -6.45
N ARG A 56 -13.47 -6.17 -5.83
CA ARG A 56 -13.78 -4.88 -6.45
C ARG A 56 -12.65 -3.89 -6.23
N LEU A 57 -12.36 -3.13 -7.28
CA LEU A 57 -11.44 -2.01 -7.23
C LEU A 57 -12.24 -0.70 -7.31
N LEU A 58 -11.77 0.33 -6.60
CA LEU A 58 -12.32 1.66 -6.70
C LEU A 58 -11.88 2.28 -8.02
N THR A 59 -12.80 2.96 -8.70
CA THR A 59 -12.54 3.57 -10.00
C THR A 59 -12.60 5.10 -10.00
N ASP A 60 -13.01 5.70 -8.88
CA ASP A 60 -13.06 7.16 -8.75
C ASP A 60 -11.74 7.68 -8.15
N PRO A 61 -10.91 8.41 -8.93
CA PRO A 61 -9.63 8.94 -8.42
C PRO A 61 -9.78 9.89 -7.23
N LYS A 62 -10.94 10.52 -7.05
CA LYS A 62 -11.22 11.40 -5.92
C LYS A 62 -11.20 10.65 -4.58
N LYS A 63 -11.39 9.33 -4.62
CA LYS A 63 -11.39 8.48 -3.42
C LYS A 63 -10.01 7.94 -3.06
N ALA A 64 -8.98 8.28 -3.83
CA ALA A 64 -7.63 7.73 -3.62
C ALA A 64 -7.09 8.06 -2.23
N LEU A 65 -7.17 9.32 -1.80
CA LEU A 65 -6.65 9.73 -0.49
C LEU A 65 -7.36 9.00 0.65
N GLY A 66 -8.69 8.89 0.56
CA GLY A 66 -9.49 8.15 1.54
C GLY A 66 -9.13 6.67 1.59
N TYR A 67 -8.86 6.08 0.44
CA TYR A 67 -8.40 4.69 0.36
C TYR A 67 -7.10 4.48 1.14
N PHE A 68 -6.10 5.34 0.92
CA PHE A 68 -4.83 5.22 1.61
C PHE A 68 -4.92 5.51 3.11
N ARG A 69 -5.83 6.41 3.53
CA ARG A 69 -6.10 6.61 4.97
C ARG A 69 -6.60 5.34 5.64
N LYS A 70 -7.55 4.67 5.02
CA LYS A 70 -8.09 3.41 5.54
C LYS A 70 -7.05 2.31 5.57
N LEU A 71 -6.23 2.24 4.52
CA LEU A 71 -5.12 1.30 4.46
C LEU A 71 -4.14 1.53 5.60
N LEU A 72 -3.76 2.78 5.86
CA LEU A 72 -2.85 3.13 6.94
C LEU A 72 -3.41 2.71 8.30
N VAL A 73 -4.69 2.98 8.56
CA VAL A 73 -5.34 2.56 9.80
C VAL A 73 -5.31 1.05 9.94
N SER A 74 -5.60 0.31 8.88
CA SER A 74 -5.58 -1.16 8.90
C SER A 74 -4.18 -1.70 9.21
N ILE A 75 -3.14 -1.12 8.61
CA ILE A 75 -1.76 -1.55 8.85
C ILE A 75 -1.33 -1.26 10.28
N ARG A 76 -1.70 -0.09 10.83
CA ARG A 76 -1.37 0.28 12.21
C ARG A 76 -2.03 -0.62 13.27
N LYS A 77 -3.14 -1.25 12.94
CA LYS A 77 -3.79 -2.22 13.83
C LYS A 77 -3.01 -3.53 13.94
N LEU A 78 -2.13 -3.81 12.98
CA LEU A 78 -1.28 -4.99 13.05
C LEU A 78 -0.15 -4.73 14.04
N LYS A 79 -0.17 -5.46 15.16
CA LYS A 79 0.90 -5.38 16.16
C LYS A 79 1.88 -6.51 15.90
N LEU A 80 3.06 -6.15 15.43
CA LEU A 80 4.13 -7.10 15.17
C LEU A 80 5.21 -7.00 16.25
N PRO A 81 5.85 -8.14 16.61
CA PRO A 81 7.00 -8.09 17.50
C PRO A 81 8.10 -7.21 16.92
N LYS A 82 8.90 -6.59 17.79
CA LYS A 82 10.07 -5.83 17.35
C LYS A 82 10.99 -6.73 16.53
N GLY A 83 11.56 -6.17 15.46
CA GLY A 83 12.46 -6.91 14.59
C GLY A 83 12.25 -6.58 13.13
N PRO A 84 12.71 -7.45 12.20
CA PRO A 84 12.67 -7.16 10.77
C PRO A 84 11.27 -6.88 10.23
N LEU A 85 10.24 -7.60 10.70
CA LEU A 85 8.87 -7.39 10.25
C LEU A 85 8.35 -6.01 10.63
N ALA A 86 8.59 -5.57 11.86
CA ALA A 86 8.17 -4.25 12.31
C ALA A 86 8.90 -3.15 11.54
N SER A 87 10.18 -3.33 11.25
CA SER A 87 10.98 -2.38 10.48
C SER A 87 10.46 -2.24 9.06
N ILE A 88 10.15 -3.35 8.38
CA ILE A 88 9.59 -3.33 7.02
C ILE A 88 8.20 -2.70 7.02
N GLN A 89 7.40 -3.00 8.05
CA GLN A 89 6.09 -2.37 8.22
C GLN A 89 6.21 -0.85 8.32
N ASP A 90 7.20 -0.35 9.07
CA ASP A 90 7.47 1.08 9.17
C ASP A 90 7.81 1.68 7.80
N ASP A 91 8.58 0.99 6.98
CA ASP A 91 8.90 1.44 5.62
C ASP A 91 7.65 1.52 4.74
N ILE A 92 6.74 0.56 4.87
CA ILE A 92 5.45 0.59 4.16
C ILE A 92 4.61 1.79 4.63
N VAL A 93 4.56 2.05 5.93
CA VAL A 93 3.84 3.21 6.50
C VAL A 93 4.43 4.52 5.95
N VAL A 94 5.75 4.64 5.89
CA VAL A 94 6.42 5.83 5.32
C VAL A 94 6.02 6.01 3.85
N LEU A 95 6.01 4.94 3.07
CA LEU A 95 5.61 5.00 1.67
C LEU A 95 4.15 5.46 1.52
N ILE A 96 3.24 4.90 2.32
CA ILE A 96 1.82 5.28 2.28
C ILE A 96 1.65 6.75 2.66
N ARG A 97 2.30 7.21 3.73
CA ARG A 97 2.22 8.62 4.16
C ARG A 97 2.77 9.56 3.10
N GLY A 98 3.90 9.22 2.49
CA GLY A 98 4.48 10.01 1.41
C GLY A 98 3.53 10.11 0.21
N THR A 99 2.87 9.00 -0.14
CA THR A 99 1.86 8.97 -1.21
C THR A 99 0.66 9.85 -0.87
N MET A 100 0.15 9.75 0.37
CA MET A 100 -0.96 10.59 0.82
C MET A 100 -0.60 12.08 0.76
N TYR A 101 0.61 12.44 1.18
CA TYR A 101 1.07 13.82 1.09
C TYR A 101 1.04 14.32 -0.36
N LYS A 102 1.61 13.53 -1.28
CA LYS A 102 1.62 13.89 -2.71
C LYS A 102 0.22 13.98 -3.30
N LEU A 103 -0.69 13.09 -2.90
CA LEU A 103 -2.08 13.10 -3.35
C LEU A 103 -2.84 14.32 -2.83
N SER A 104 -2.42 14.91 -1.73
CA SER A 104 -3.02 16.14 -1.18
C SER A 104 -2.60 17.40 -1.95
N LEU A 105 -1.53 17.33 -2.72
CA LEU A 105 -1.07 18.42 -3.57
C LEU A 105 -1.91 18.51 -4.84
N ARG A 106 -2.19 19.72 -5.29
CA ARG A 106 -2.99 19.95 -6.49
C ARG A 106 -2.18 20.57 -7.61
#